data_07d267fa0ca9d6ab90a1dcc888618990
#
_entry.id   07d267fa0ca9d6ab90a1dcc888618990
#
_cell.length_a   1.000
_cell.length_b   1.000
_cell.length_c   1.000
_cell.angle_alpha   90.00
_cell.angle_beta   90.00
_cell.angle_gamma   90.00
#
_symmetry.space_group_name_H-M   'P 1'
#
loop_
_entity.id
_entity.type
_entity.pdbx_description
1 polymer ?
#
loop_
_entity_poly.entity_id
_entity_poly.type
_entity_poly.pdbx_seq_one_letter_code
_entity_poly.pdbx_strand_id
1 'polypeptide(L)'
;MPRSRAAQGFTLVELMLAALLGCLLCGVAFQLLFAETRHGGSLAAQLQLKQWQRRTLELVKSDLERGSSWRVDPDASEHWPCGLAGRQPKLAITPADGSDPVVYSLGAAPSSIWRGAVLMRCGPAFDLQGGIRSGSRYQNRVVLDVVDRFEFHQPPGLPVLQMELEQRTRRGGRVRSQGVG
;
A
#
# COMPACT_ATOMS: atom_id res chain seq x y z
N MET A 1 -69.74 -7.67 -36.57
CA MET A 1 -69.15 -9.01 -36.59
C MET A 1 -67.66 -8.89 -36.24
N PRO A 2 -67.20 -9.33 -35.09
CA PRO A 2 -65.78 -9.27 -34.75
C PRO A 2 -65.05 -10.43 -35.44
N ARG A 3 -63.96 -10.09 -36.17
CA ARG A 3 -63.02 -11.04 -36.75
C ARG A 3 -62.17 -11.67 -35.63
N SER A 4 -62.37 -12.95 -35.35
CA SER A 4 -61.50 -13.75 -34.50
C SER A 4 -60.11 -13.85 -35.20
N ARG A 5 -59.10 -13.24 -34.62
CA ARG A 5 -57.70 -13.48 -35.01
C ARG A 5 -57.33 -14.88 -34.55
N ALA A 6 -57.07 -15.77 -35.52
CA ALA A 6 -56.51 -17.09 -35.24
C ALA A 6 -55.16 -16.88 -34.51
N ALA A 7 -55.05 -17.46 -33.34
CA ALA A 7 -53.77 -17.50 -32.62
C ALA A 7 -52.86 -18.47 -33.38
N GLN A 8 -51.80 -17.90 -34.00
CA GLN A 8 -50.74 -18.71 -34.63
C GLN A 8 -49.90 -19.32 -33.49
N GLY A 9 -49.94 -20.62 -33.38
CA GLY A 9 -49.11 -21.36 -32.41
C GLY A 9 -47.66 -21.34 -32.84
N PHE A 10 -46.75 -21.13 -31.88
CA PHE A 10 -45.30 -21.21 -32.09
C PHE A 10 -44.91 -22.64 -32.54
N THR A 11 -44.05 -22.71 -33.54
CA THR A 11 -43.50 -24.00 -33.98
C THR A 11 -42.40 -24.47 -33.02
N LEU A 12 -42.25 -25.75 -32.82
CA LEU A 12 -41.23 -26.34 -31.95
C LEU A 12 -39.79 -25.90 -32.38
N VAL A 13 -39.59 -25.73 -33.69
CA VAL A 13 -38.32 -25.26 -34.26
C VAL A 13 -38.04 -23.80 -33.87
N GLU A 14 -39.04 -22.94 -33.87
CA GLU A 14 -38.93 -21.54 -33.48
C GLU A 14 -38.55 -21.39 -32.00
N LEU A 15 -39.11 -22.25 -31.13
CA LEU A 15 -38.78 -22.31 -29.71
C LEU A 15 -37.34 -22.79 -29.50
N MET A 16 -36.90 -23.82 -30.23
CA MET A 16 -35.50 -24.30 -30.12
C MET A 16 -34.51 -23.26 -30.61
N LEU A 17 -34.81 -22.53 -31.67
CA LEU A 17 -33.95 -21.48 -32.18
C LEU A 17 -33.84 -20.29 -31.21
N ALA A 18 -34.95 -19.89 -30.61
CA ALA A 18 -34.98 -18.85 -29.58
C ALA A 18 -34.20 -19.27 -28.33
N ALA A 19 -34.33 -20.53 -27.89
CA ALA A 19 -33.55 -21.04 -26.77
C ALA A 19 -32.04 -21.08 -27.03
N LEU A 20 -31.63 -21.50 -28.24
CA LEU A 20 -30.22 -21.49 -28.66
C LEU A 20 -29.63 -20.07 -28.69
N LEU A 21 -30.35 -19.11 -29.27
CA LEU A 21 -29.92 -17.69 -29.27
C LEU A 21 -29.85 -17.12 -27.87
N GLY A 22 -30.83 -17.43 -27.01
CA GLY A 22 -30.82 -17.02 -25.60
C GLY A 22 -29.60 -17.56 -24.83
N CYS A 23 -29.27 -18.84 -25.00
CA CYS A 23 -28.10 -19.47 -24.39
C CYS A 23 -26.78 -18.83 -24.90
N LEU A 24 -26.69 -18.51 -26.18
CA LEU A 24 -25.52 -17.84 -26.77
C LEU A 24 -25.32 -16.44 -26.19
N LEU A 25 -26.37 -15.65 -26.10
CA LEU A 25 -26.31 -14.30 -25.50
C LEU A 25 -25.96 -14.35 -24.02
N CYS A 26 -26.56 -15.28 -23.26
CA CYS A 26 -26.19 -15.50 -21.86
C CYS A 26 -24.71 -15.90 -21.72
N GLY A 27 -24.20 -16.79 -22.58
CA GLY A 27 -22.79 -17.21 -22.57
C GLY A 27 -21.83 -16.05 -22.78
N VAL A 28 -22.12 -15.17 -23.73
CA VAL A 28 -21.31 -13.95 -23.96
C VAL A 28 -21.39 -12.99 -22.77
N ALA A 29 -22.58 -12.78 -22.21
CA ALA A 29 -22.74 -11.92 -21.03
C ALA A 29 -21.96 -12.46 -19.82
N PHE A 30 -21.99 -13.76 -19.57
CA PHE A 30 -21.17 -14.38 -18.53
C PHE A 30 -19.66 -14.21 -18.76
N GLN A 31 -19.19 -14.38 -20.00
CA GLN A 31 -17.77 -14.18 -20.30
C GLN A 31 -17.31 -12.74 -20.04
N LEU A 32 -18.13 -11.75 -20.39
CA LEU A 32 -17.82 -10.33 -20.11
C LEU A 32 -17.76 -10.06 -18.60
N LEU A 33 -18.73 -10.56 -17.82
CA LEU A 33 -18.74 -10.40 -16.37
C LEU A 33 -17.52 -11.04 -15.70
N PHE A 34 -17.11 -12.23 -16.14
CA PHE A 34 -15.90 -12.90 -15.62
C PHE A 34 -14.61 -12.18 -16.04
N ALA A 35 -14.56 -11.58 -17.22
CA ALA A 35 -13.42 -10.79 -17.65
C ALA A 35 -13.24 -9.53 -16.79
N GLU A 36 -14.32 -8.82 -16.49
CA GLU A 36 -14.31 -7.62 -15.65
C GLU A 36 -13.87 -7.93 -14.20
N THR A 37 -14.34 -9.01 -13.60
CA THR A 37 -13.95 -9.37 -12.23
C THR A 37 -12.47 -9.72 -12.11
N ARG A 38 -11.85 -10.32 -13.13
CA ARG A 38 -10.42 -10.62 -13.14
C ARG A 38 -9.55 -9.36 -13.23
N HIS A 39 -9.97 -8.34 -13.97
CA HIS A 39 -9.23 -7.09 -14.13
C HIS A 39 -9.48 -6.13 -12.98
N GLY A 40 -10.70 -6.03 -12.48
CA GLY A 40 -11.07 -5.18 -11.34
C GLY A 40 -10.30 -5.50 -10.06
N GLY A 41 -10.11 -6.78 -9.74
CA GLY A 41 -9.38 -7.20 -8.54
C GLY A 41 -7.90 -6.78 -8.53
N SER A 42 -7.24 -6.72 -9.69
CA SER A 42 -5.84 -6.30 -9.78
C SER A 42 -5.69 -4.78 -9.61
N LEU A 43 -6.61 -4.01 -10.17
CA LEU A 43 -6.61 -2.56 -10.05
C LEU A 43 -6.91 -2.13 -8.61
N ALA A 44 -7.91 -2.72 -7.98
CA ALA A 44 -8.24 -2.46 -6.58
C ALA A 44 -7.05 -2.75 -5.64
N ALA A 45 -6.35 -3.86 -5.84
CA ALA A 45 -5.16 -4.21 -5.07
C ALA A 45 -4.01 -3.19 -5.28
N GLN A 46 -3.80 -2.70 -6.51
CA GLN A 46 -2.79 -1.66 -6.77
C GLN A 46 -3.16 -0.32 -6.13
N LEU A 47 -4.42 0.09 -6.19
CA LEU A 47 -4.91 1.30 -5.54
C LEU A 47 -4.74 1.22 -4.02
N GLN A 48 -5.04 0.08 -3.42
CA GLN A 48 -4.84 -0.16 -2.00
C GLN A 48 -3.36 -0.05 -1.61
N LEU A 49 -2.44 -0.66 -2.37
CA LEU A 49 -1.00 -0.53 -2.13
C LEU A 49 -0.55 0.94 -2.22
N LYS A 50 -0.99 1.69 -3.25
CA LYS A 50 -0.68 3.12 -3.37
C LYS A 50 -1.20 3.94 -2.18
N GLN A 51 -2.38 3.63 -1.65
CA GLN A 51 -2.91 4.30 -0.46
C GLN A 51 -2.04 4.01 0.78
N TRP A 52 -1.60 2.76 0.97
CA TRP A 52 -0.69 2.40 2.07
C TRP A 52 0.67 3.11 1.94
N GLN A 53 1.25 3.13 0.73
CA GLN A 53 2.49 3.87 0.47
C GLN A 53 2.33 5.35 0.77
N ARG A 54 1.25 5.98 0.29
CA ARG A 54 0.98 7.39 0.55
C ARG A 54 0.88 7.68 2.05
N ARG A 55 0.12 6.88 2.81
CA ARG A 55 0.03 7.04 4.27
C ARG A 55 1.39 6.90 4.95
N THR A 56 2.22 5.98 4.47
CA THR A 56 3.58 5.80 4.99
C THR A 56 4.45 7.02 4.72
N LEU A 57 4.43 7.57 3.51
CA LEU A 57 5.19 8.77 3.16
C LEU A 57 4.70 10.00 3.93
N GLU A 58 3.39 10.16 4.13
CA GLU A 58 2.82 11.21 4.97
C GLU A 58 3.26 11.08 6.45
N LEU A 59 3.36 9.84 6.96
CA LEU A 59 3.88 9.60 8.31
C LEU A 59 5.35 10.04 8.43
N VAL A 60 6.19 9.65 7.47
CA VAL A 60 7.62 10.05 7.43
C VAL A 60 7.74 11.57 7.33
N LYS A 61 6.95 12.20 6.45
CA LYS A 61 6.90 13.66 6.31
C LYS A 61 6.52 14.34 7.62
N SER A 62 5.49 13.86 8.29
CA SER A 62 5.05 14.38 9.59
C SER A 62 6.13 14.23 10.68
N ASP A 63 6.94 13.17 10.66
CA ASP A 63 8.07 13.03 11.56
C ASP A 63 9.22 13.99 11.19
N LEU A 64 9.48 14.20 9.88
CA LEU A 64 10.47 15.17 9.40
C LEU A 64 10.11 16.62 9.80
N GLU A 65 8.86 17.01 9.66
CA GLU A 65 8.36 18.34 10.04
C GLU A 65 8.52 18.63 11.55
N ARG A 66 8.56 17.59 12.39
CA ARG A 66 8.81 17.69 13.83
C ARG A 66 10.26 17.57 14.21
N GLY A 67 11.11 17.15 13.26
CA GLY A 67 12.55 17.02 13.46
C GLY A 67 13.28 18.34 13.35
N SER A 68 14.39 18.47 14.07
CA SER A 68 15.36 19.54 13.90
C SER A 68 16.43 19.21 12.86
N SER A 69 16.69 17.92 12.67
CA SER A 69 17.67 17.42 11.70
C SER A 69 17.40 15.95 11.35
N TRP A 70 17.98 15.49 10.24
CA TRP A 70 17.88 14.10 9.81
C TRP A 70 19.21 13.58 9.26
N ARG A 71 19.36 12.26 9.29
CA ARG A 71 20.48 11.54 8.67
C ARG A 71 19.94 10.41 7.82
N VAL A 72 20.42 10.32 6.58
CA VAL A 72 20.09 9.25 5.64
C VAL A 72 21.11 8.13 5.77
N ASP A 73 20.67 6.87 5.70
CA ASP A 73 21.46 5.65 5.83
C ASP A 73 22.47 5.70 7.00
N PRO A 74 22.02 6.01 8.25
CA PRO A 74 22.94 6.08 9.38
C PRO A 74 23.52 4.70 9.71
N ASP A 75 24.61 4.66 10.46
CA ASP A 75 25.29 3.41 10.81
C ASP A 75 24.38 2.53 11.70
N ALA A 76 24.23 1.26 11.32
CA ALA A 76 23.45 0.29 12.07
C ALA A 76 24.11 -0.09 13.41
N SER A 77 25.41 0.13 13.58
CA SER A 77 26.17 -0.12 14.80
C SER A 77 25.98 0.93 15.90
N GLU A 78 25.38 2.08 15.57
CA GLU A 78 25.04 3.11 16.54
C GLU A 78 24.01 2.59 17.57
N HIS A 79 23.98 3.21 18.73
CA HIS A 79 22.98 2.92 19.75
C HIS A 79 21.64 3.54 19.36
N TRP A 80 20.62 2.67 19.15
CA TRP A 80 19.28 3.09 18.76
C TRP A 80 18.26 2.83 19.89
N PRO A 81 17.24 3.68 20.04
CA PRO A 81 16.22 3.54 21.10
C PRO A 81 15.44 2.23 21.03
N CYS A 82 15.39 1.59 19.86
CA CYS A 82 14.80 0.27 19.65
C CYS A 82 15.82 -0.67 18.99
N GLY A 83 15.80 -1.95 19.38
CA GLY A 83 16.61 -2.97 18.71
C GLY A 83 16.26 -3.12 17.23
N LEU A 84 17.25 -2.99 16.35
CA LEU A 84 17.06 -3.11 14.91
C LEU A 84 16.91 -4.57 14.44
N ALA A 85 17.39 -5.53 15.21
CA ALA A 85 17.33 -6.97 14.92
C ALA A 85 17.83 -7.30 13.48
N GLY A 86 18.99 -6.74 13.10
CA GLY A 86 19.61 -6.96 11.79
C GLY A 86 18.99 -6.16 10.62
N ARG A 87 18.02 -5.30 10.89
CA ARG A 87 17.48 -4.38 9.88
C ARG A 87 18.40 -3.19 9.68
N GLN A 88 18.42 -2.65 8.46
CA GLN A 88 19.21 -1.49 8.09
C GLN A 88 18.44 -0.21 8.40
N PRO A 89 18.98 0.73 9.21
CA PRO A 89 18.37 2.04 9.38
C PRO A 89 18.51 2.83 8.07
N LYS A 90 17.41 3.41 7.62
CA LYS A 90 17.32 4.18 6.37
C LYS A 90 17.21 5.67 6.59
N LEU A 91 16.58 6.04 7.69
CA LEU A 91 16.41 7.43 8.07
C LEU A 91 16.39 7.53 9.58
N ALA A 92 17.17 8.46 10.13
CA ALA A 92 17.09 8.86 11.53
C ALA A 92 16.74 10.32 11.60
N ILE A 93 15.71 10.67 12.35
CA ILE A 93 15.20 12.04 12.53
C ILE A 93 15.39 12.42 13.99
N THR A 94 16.12 13.49 14.24
CA THR A 94 16.31 14.03 15.59
C THR A 94 15.17 14.99 15.90
N PRO A 95 14.34 14.73 16.91
CA PRO A 95 13.26 15.62 17.28
C PRO A 95 13.76 16.97 17.80
N ALA A 96 12.97 18.03 17.59
CA ALA A 96 13.33 19.38 18.02
C ALA A 96 13.35 19.56 19.55
N ASP A 97 12.67 18.67 20.29
CA ASP A 97 12.62 18.67 21.76
C ASP A 97 13.82 17.97 22.43
N GLY A 98 14.79 17.50 21.63
CA GLY A 98 16.01 16.82 22.12
C GLY A 98 15.76 15.40 22.62
N SER A 99 14.59 14.81 22.37
CA SER A 99 14.32 13.39 22.66
C SER A 99 15.11 12.47 21.72
N ASP A 100 15.07 11.17 22.01
CA ASP A 100 15.75 10.16 21.20
C ASP A 100 15.29 10.21 19.72
N PRO A 101 16.16 9.83 18.76
CA PRO A 101 15.83 9.90 17.35
C PRO A 101 14.70 8.91 16.96
N VAL A 102 13.83 9.38 16.08
CA VAL A 102 12.88 8.49 15.38
C VAL A 102 13.62 7.81 14.22
N VAL A 103 13.57 6.47 14.18
CA VAL A 103 14.35 5.70 13.20
C VAL A 103 13.43 4.86 12.33
N TYR A 104 13.62 4.99 11.03
CA TYR A 104 13.02 4.11 10.03
C TYR A 104 14.04 3.08 9.58
N SER A 105 13.70 1.80 9.69
CA SER A 105 14.59 0.67 9.32
C SER A 105 13.91 -0.30 8.37
N LEU A 106 14.67 -0.83 7.41
CA LEU A 106 14.21 -1.79 6.40
C LEU A 106 14.93 -3.12 6.59
N GLY A 107 14.22 -4.23 6.53
CA GLY A 107 14.81 -5.56 6.58
C GLY A 107 13.84 -6.65 6.99
N ALA A 108 14.35 -7.70 7.62
CA ALA A 108 13.57 -8.89 7.96
C ALA A 108 12.35 -8.58 8.84
N ALA A 109 11.25 -9.24 8.53
CA ALA A 109 10.01 -9.14 9.31
C ALA A 109 10.20 -9.68 10.74
N PRO A 110 9.59 -9.04 11.76
CA PRO A 110 9.70 -9.49 13.16
C PRO A 110 8.90 -10.77 13.44
N SER A 111 7.99 -11.16 12.58
CA SER A 111 7.18 -12.38 12.71
C SER A 111 6.65 -12.83 11.35
N SER A 112 6.20 -14.10 11.28
CA SER A 112 5.69 -14.74 10.05
C SER A 112 4.35 -14.19 9.52
N ILE A 113 3.66 -13.34 10.28
CA ILE A 113 2.44 -12.69 9.82
C ILE A 113 2.72 -11.63 8.73
N TRP A 114 3.93 -11.07 8.73
CA TRP A 114 4.38 -10.10 7.73
C TRP A 114 5.08 -10.81 6.57
N ARG A 115 5.01 -10.23 5.40
CA ARG A 115 5.60 -10.82 4.19
C ARG A 115 6.79 -10.00 3.71
N GLY A 116 7.83 -10.69 3.25
CA GLY A 116 9.02 -10.05 2.68
C GLY A 116 9.76 -9.14 3.66
N ALA A 117 10.48 -8.16 3.13
CA ALA A 117 11.08 -7.14 3.97
C ALA A 117 10.02 -6.14 4.45
N VAL A 118 10.21 -5.62 5.65
CA VAL A 118 9.30 -4.67 6.28
C VAL A 118 10.00 -3.35 6.56
N LEU A 119 9.27 -2.27 6.40
CA LEU A 119 9.64 -0.95 6.90
C LEU A 119 9.11 -0.82 8.33
N MET A 120 10.00 -0.57 9.27
CA MET A 120 9.67 -0.36 10.66
C MET A 120 10.00 1.07 11.09
N ARG A 121 9.16 1.61 11.97
CA ARG A 121 9.38 2.88 12.65
C ARG A 121 9.65 2.61 14.14
N CYS A 122 10.80 3.03 14.62
CA CYS A 122 11.10 3.16 16.03
C CYS A 122 10.87 4.60 16.44
N GLY A 123 9.95 4.84 17.33
CA GLY A 123 9.61 6.18 17.78
C GLY A 123 8.57 6.18 18.89
N PRO A 124 8.25 7.35 19.45
CA PRO A 124 7.23 7.48 20.48
C PRO A 124 5.87 7.03 19.95
N ALA A 125 5.03 6.53 20.86
CA ALA A 125 3.67 6.14 20.53
C ALA A 125 2.81 7.35 20.20
N PHE A 126 1.87 7.17 19.27
CA PHE A 126 0.81 8.14 19.02
C PHE A 126 -0.35 7.93 20.00
N ASP A 127 -1.01 9.01 20.39
CA ASP A 127 -2.27 8.97 21.10
C ASP A 127 -3.46 8.66 20.15
N LEU A 128 -4.67 8.60 20.69
CA LEU A 128 -5.88 8.32 19.90
C LEU A 128 -6.24 9.45 18.93
N GLN A 129 -5.74 10.64 19.14
CA GLN A 129 -5.92 11.83 18.32
C GLN A 129 -4.81 11.98 17.26
N GLY A 130 -3.83 11.07 17.23
CA GLY A 130 -2.70 11.09 16.30
C GLY A 130 -1.55 12.02 16.73
N GLY A 131 -1.61 12.58 17.93
CA GLY A 131 -0.52 13.33 18.55
C GLY A 131 0.56 12.41 19.10
N ILE A 132 1.78 12.93 19.28
CA ILE A 132 2.83 12.20 19.98
C ILE A 132 2.55 12.25 21.48
N ARG A 133 2.50 11.10 22.11
CA ARG A 133 2.34 11.00 23.56
C ARG A 133 3.67 11.33 24.24
N SER A 134 3.76 12.53 24.85
CA SER A 134 4.96 12.97 25.58
C SER A 134 5.37 11.96 26.67
N GLY A 135 6.68 11.65 26.73
CA GLY A 135 7.24 10.68 27.68
C GLY A 135 6.86 9.21 27.42
N SER A 136 6.28 8.89 26.26
CA SER A 136 5.97 7.50 25.91
C SER A 136 7.25 6.74 25.59
N ARG A 137 7.27 5.45 25.98
CA ARG A 137 8.34 4.53 25.59
C ARG A 137 8.36 4.40 24.06
N TYR A 138 9.55 4.42 23.49
CA TYR A 138 9.76 4.13 22.06
C TYR A 138 9.27 2.73 21.70
N GLN A 139 8.59 2.64 20.59
CA GLN A 139 8.01 1.39 20.10
C GLN A 139 8.49 1.13 18.67
N ASN A 140 8.88 -0.12 18.44
CA ASN A 140 9.26 -0.58 17.12
C ASN A 140 8.04 -1.18 16.42
N ARG A 141 7.46 -0.47 15.44
CA ARG A 141 6.23 -0.85 14.76
C ARG A 141 6.45 -1.07 13.27
N VAL A 142 5.86 -2.11 12.73
CA VAL A 142 5.80 -2.30 11.28
C VAL A 142 4.86 -1.25 10.70
N VAL A 143 5.38 -0.46 9.77
CA VAL A 143 4.63 0.58 9.03
C VAL A 143 4.13 0.03 7.71
N LEU A 144 4.97 -0.76 7.04
CA LEU A 144 4.67 -1.31 5.72
C LEU A 144 5.39 -2.65 5.53
N ASP A 145 4.74 -3.61 4.89
CA ASP A 145 5.34 -4.89 4.51
C ASP A 145 5.59 -4.99 3.00
N VAL A 146 6.26 -6.05 2.58
CA VAL A 146 6.60 -6.34 1.17
C VAL A 146 7.35 -5.17 0.51
N VAL A 147 8.20 -4.49 1.27
CA VAL A 147 8.98 -3.34 0.79
C VAL A 147 10.23 -3.86 0.07
N ASP A 148 10.37 -3.52 -1.21
CA ASP A 148 11.57 -3.84 -1.99
C ASP A 148 12.65 -2.77 -1.80
N ARG A 149 12.23 -1.49 -1.75
CA ARG A 149 13.14 -0.36 -1.69
C ARG A 149 12.52 0.78 -0.90
N PHE A 150 13.32 1.42 -0.06
CA PHE A 150 13.01 2.68 0.59
C PHE A 150 14.27 3.52 0.61
N GLU A 151 14.30 4.54 -0.23
CA GLU A 151 15.49 5.37 -0.47
C GLU A 151 15.17 6.85 -0.31
N PHE A 152 16.22 7.58 0.03
CA PHE A 152 16.18 9.01 0.23
C PHE A 152 17.22 9.68 -0.66
N HIS A 153 16.87 10.81 -1.22
CA HIS A 153 17.75 11.64 -2.01
C HIS A 153 17.59 13.10 -1.59
N GLN A 154 18.69 13.72 -1.23
CA GLN A 154 18.73 15.16 -0.95
C GLN A 154 19.34 15.87 -2.14
N PRO A 155 18.58 16.68 -2.91
CA PRO A 155 19.13 17.49 -3.98
C PRO A 155 20.14 18.51 -3.41
N PRO A 156 21.29 18.72 -4.06
CA PRO A 156 22.30 19.65 -3.58
C PRO A 156 21.73 21.07 -3.50
N GLY A 157 21.98 21.74 -2.36
CA GLY A 157 21.56 23.12 -2.11
C GLY A 157 20.08 23.31 -1.74
N LEU A 158 19.30 22.26 -1.60
CA LEU A 158 17.90 22.35 -1.15
C LEU A 158 17.72 21.66 0.20
N PRO A 159 17.01 22.27 1.15
CA PRO A 159 16.69 21.68 2.45
C PRO A 159 15.44 20.77 2.33
N VAL A 160 15.38 19.93 1.29
CA VAL A 160 14.27 19.02 1.05
C VAL A 160 14.79 17.60 0.88
N LEU A 161 14.03 16.64 1.38
CA LEU A 161 14.34 15.21 1.28
C LEU A 161 13.33 14.55 0.32
N GLN A 162 13.82 14.07 -0.80
CA GLN A 162 13.03 13.24 -1.71
C GLN A 162 13.02 11.81 -1.21
N MET A 163 11.84 11.22 -1.16
CA MET A 163 11.60 9.85 -0.67
C MET A 163 11.08 8.99 -1.80
N GLU A 164 11.64 7.81 -1.94
CA GLU A 164 11.18 6.80 -2.90
C GLU A 164 10.85 5.51 -2.19
N LEU A 165 9.63 5.02 -2.38
CA LEU A 165 9.11 3.81 -1.79
C LEU A 165 8.62 2.85 -2.86
N GLU A 166 9.16 1.63 -2.88
CA GLU A 166 8.78 0.58 -3.83
C GLU A 166 8.33 -0.67 -3.08
N GLN A 167 7.17 -1.20 -3.46
CA GLN A 167 6.62 -2.45 -2.95
C GLN A 167 6.39 -3.44 -4.09
N ARG A 168 6.54 -4.72 -3.78
CA ARG A 168 6.23 -5.82 -4.69
C ARG A 168 4.77 -6.23 -4.56
N THR A 169 4.09 -6.38 -5.69
CA THR A 169 2.74 -6.94 -5.73
C THR A 169 2.78 -8.46 -5.63
N ARG A 170 1.66 -9.08 -5.22
CA ARG A 170 1.53 -10.56 -5.19
C ARG A 170 1.77 -11.24 -6.54
N ARG A 171 1.61 -10.52 -7.65
CA ARG A 171 1.82 -11.01 -9.03
C ARG A 171 3.19 -10.69 -9.58
N GLY A 172 4.15 -10.26 -8.74
CA GLY A 172 5.52 -9.92 -9.15
C GLY A 172 5.70 -8.53 -9.75
N GLY A 173 4.63 -7.75 -9.94
CA GLY A 173 4.73 -6.35 -10.34
C GLY A 173 5.25 -5.48 -9.21
N ARG A 174 5.66 -4.25 -9.54
CA ARG A 174 6.16 -3.26 -8.59
C ARG A 174 5.26 -2.03 -8.58
N VAL A 175 5.03 -1.49 -7.40
CA VAL A 175 4.30 -0.22 -7.20
C VAL A 175 5.26 0.74 -6.53
N ARG A 176 5.45 1.90 -7.15
CA ARG A 176 6.36 2.95 -6.69
C ARG A 176 5.56 4.20 -6.34
N SER A 177 5.95 4.84 -5.25
CA SER A 177 5.46 6.16 -4.85
C SER A 177 6.62 7.04 -4.45
N GLN A 178 6.50 8.34 -4.70
CA GLN A 178 7.49 9.35 -4.35
C GLN A 178 6.83 10.39 -3.45
N GLY A 179 7.61 10.95 -2.54
CA GLY A 179 7.22 12.02 -1.65
C GLY A 179 8.35 13.04 -1.48
N VAL A 180 8.01 14.21 -0.99
CA VAL A 180 8.96 15.27 -0.62
C VAL A 180 8.62 15.69 0.81
N GLY A 181 9.63 15.75 1.65
CA GLY A 181 9.57 16.21 3.03
C GLY A 181 10.58 17.30 3.33
#